data_0da499981d9f31df18f7da7583f9ab5b
#
_entry.id   0da499981d9f31df18f7da7583f9ab5b
#
_cell.length_a   1.000
_cell.length_b   1.000
_cell.length_c   1.000
_cell.angle_alpha   90.00
_cell.angle_beta   90.00
_cell.angle_gamma   90.00
#
_symmetry.space_group_name_H-M   'P 1'
#
loop_
_entity.id
_entity.type
_entity.pdbx_description
1 polymer ?
#
loop_
_entity_poly.entity_id
_entity_poly.type
_entity_poly.pdbx_seq_one_letter_code
_entity_poly.pdbx_strand_id
1 'polypeptide(L)'
;MNVERDYKSVSDGADYKEDEKNDLMTPQEIVDRIAKGDEQVIIKWHNIILKESSKFDAFLKPTNISKNRYPNIILYDRTRVKLFGDKIDDDYYHASYVDSYDRPDGYILAQAPFNKMTESDFWRMIIQTDTKLIVLLTDIYNREGNRLIRHFWPESKANTRNYSETDIKVNYASSGVN
;
A
#
# COMPACT_ATOMS: atom_id res chain seq x y z
N MET A 1 -1.05 -19.46 16.25
CA MET A 1 -2.31 -18.85 16.68
C MET A 1 -2.99 -18.36 15.41
N ASN A 2 -3.97 -19.13 14.89
CA ASN A 2 -4.73 -18.73 13.71
C ASN A 2 -5.69 -17.62 14.13
N VAL A 3 -5.45 -16.42 13.65
CA VAL A 3 -6.41 -15.32 13.76
C VAL A 3 -7.34 -15.46 12.55
N GLU A 4 -8.46 -16.14 12.73
CA GLU A 4 -9.60 -16.04 11.82
C GLU A 4 -10.07 -14.58 11.84
N ARG A 5 -9.88 -13.86 10.75
CA ARG A 5 -10.49 -12.56 10.56
C ARG A 5 -11.96 -12.80 10.21
N ASP A 6 -12.84 -12.45 11.14
CA ASP A 6 -14.27 -12.33 10.84
C ASP A 6 -14.46 -11.22 9.81
N TYR A 7 -14.51 -11.58 8.54
CA TYR A 7 -15.07 -10.74 7.49
C TYR A 7 -16.58 -10.67 7.69
N LYS A 8 -17.05 -9.87 8.63
CA LYS A 8 -18.39 -9.32 8.52
C LYS A 8 -18.38 -8.41 7.31
N SER A 9 -18.94 -8.91 6.21
CA SER A 9 -19.37 -8.06 5.10
C SER A 9 -20.24 -6.96 5.72
N VAL A 10 -19.70 -5.75 5.80
CA VAL A 10 -20.48 -4.56 6.05
C VAL A 10 -21.27 -4.32 4.77
N SER A 11 -22.40 -4.99 4.65
CA SER A 11 -23.46 -4.59 3.76
C SER A 11 -24.12 -3.35 4.38
N ASP A 12 -23.45 -2.22 4.34
CA ASP A 12 -24.18 -0.95 4.41
C ASP A 12 -25.00 -0.87 3.14
N GLY A 13 -26.32 -0.96 3.33
CA GLY A 13 -27.32 -0.98 2.28
C GLY A 13 -27.26 0.21 1.34
N ALA A 14 -26.37 0.18 0.40
CA ALA A 14 -26.52 0.86 -0.85
C ALA A 14 -27.28 -0.12 -1.75
N ASP A 15 -28.53 0.21 -2.05
CA ASP A 15 -29.32 -0.39 -3.11
C ASP A 15 -28.53 -0.30 -4.43
N TYR A 16 -27.65 -1.27 -4.67
CA TYR A 16 -27.05 -1.48 -5.98
C TYR A 16 -28.17 -2.08 -6.83
N LYS A 17 -28.74 -1.21 -7.69
CA LYS A 17 -29.73 -1.65 -8.67
C LYS A 17 -29.14 -2.80 -9.48
N GLU A 18 -29.91 -3.82 -9.69
CA GLU A 18 -29.59 -5.08 -10.39
C GLU A 18 -29.01 -4.89 -11.82
N ASP A 19 -29.07 -3.66 -12.36
CA ASP A 19 -28.58 -3.29 -13.69
C ASP A 19 -27.05 -3.18 -13.80
N GLU A 20 -26.31 -3.17 -12.70
CA GLU A 20 -24.83 -3.06 -12.71
C GLU A 20 -24.11 -4.43 -12.78
N LYS A 21 -24.81 -5.53 -12.62
CA LYS A 21 -24.24 -6.89 -12.66
C LYS A 21 -23.77 -7.36 -14.04
N ASN A 22 -24.11 -6.66 -15.10
CA ASN A 22 -23.81 -7.06 -16.48
C ASN A 22 -22.55 -6.39 -17.09
N ASP A 23 -21.79 -5.61 -16.32
CA ASP A 23 -20.60 -4.89 -16.82
C ASP A 23 -19.26 -5.57 -16.47
N LEU A 24 -19.28 -6.83 -16.01
CA LEU A 24 -18.04 -7.60 -15.81
C LEU A 24 -17.50 -8.02 -17.17
N MET A 25 -16.50 -7.29 -17.65
CA MET A 25 -15.78 -7.63 -18.85
C MET A 25 -14.65 -8.62 -18.56
N THR A 26 -14.45 -9.54 -19.50
CA THR A 26 -13.27 -10.40 -19.50
C THR A 26 -11.99 -9.55 -19.71
N PRO A 27 -10.82 -10.01 -19.25
CA PRO A 27 -9.56 -9.32 -19.51
C PRO A 27 -9.32 -9.04 -21.00
N GLN A 28 -9.73 -9.95 -21.88
CA GLN A 28 -9.58 -9.77 -23.33
C GLN A 28 -10.48 -8.65 -23.87
N GLU A 29 -11.73 -8.56 -23.43
CA GLU A 29 -12.64 -7.48 -23.83
C GLU A 29 -12.11 -6.11 -23.37
N ILE A 30 -11.48 -6.03 -22.19
CA ILE A 30 -10.83 -4.80 -21.70
C ILE A 30 -9.70 -4.40 -22.66
N VAL A 31 -8.80 -5.33 -22.98
CA VAL A 31 -7.67 -5.10 -23.90
C VAL A 31 -8.17 -4.66 -25.26
N ASP A 32 -9.18 -5.34 -25.81
CA ASP A 32 -9.74 -5.04 -27.14
C ASP A 32 -10.38 -3.65 -27.19
N ARG A 33 -11.07 -3.21 -26.12
CA ARG A 33 -11.67 -1.87 -26.05
C ARG A 33 -10.60 -0.78 -25.92
N ILE A 34 -9.58 -1.00 -25.10
CA ILE A 34 -8.45 -0.07 -24.99
C ILE A 34 -7.72 0.05 -26.34
N ALA A 35 -7.47 -1.07 -27.01
CA ALA A 35 -6.81 -1.09 -28.31
C ALA A 35 -7.63 -0.38 -29.41
N LYS A 36 -8.95 -0.37 -29.30
CA LYS A 36 -9.87 0.37 -30.20
C LYS A 36 -10.00 1.85 -29.87
N GLY A 37 -9.35 2.33 -28.80
CA GLY A 37 -9.43 3.72 -28.36
C GLY A 37 -10.80 4.10 -27.77
N ASP A 38 -11.50 3.16 -27.15
CA ASP A 38 -12.79 3.41 -26.50
C ASP A 38 -12.58 4.18 -25.17
N GLU A 39 -12.32 5.47 -25.27
CA GLU A 39 -12.11 6.36 -24.13
C GLU A 39 -13.32 6.43 -23.19
N GLN A 40 -14.53 6.18 -23.70
CA GLN A 40 -15.76 6.25 -22.88
C GLN A 40 -15.81 5.19 -21.80
N VAL A 41 -15.23 4.02 -22.04
CA VAL A 41 -15.13 2.96 -21.03
C VAL A 41 -14.21 3.38 -19.87
N ILE A 42 -13.08 3.97 -20.20
CA ILE A 42 -12.12 4.47 -19.19
C ILE A 42 -12.75 5.59 -18.36
N ILE A 43 -13.45 6.53 -19.02
CA ILE A 43 -14.17 7.63 -18.36
C ILE A 43 -15.28 7.08 -17.46
N LYS A 44 -16.04 6.08 -17.91
CA LYS A 44 -17.09 5.43 -17.11
C LYS A 44 -16.51 4.83 -15.83
N TRP A 45 -15.44 4.04 -15.93
CA TRP A 45 -14.78 3.44 -14.78
C TRP A 45 -14.19 4.47 -13.83
N HIS A 46 -13.54 5.49 -14.37
CA HIS A 46 -13.03 6.61 -13.56
C HIS A 46 -14.15 7.29 -12.77
N ASN A 47 -15.29 7.54 -13.39
CA ASN A 47 -16.45 8.15 -12.72
C ASN A 47 -17.07 7.25 -11.66
N ILE A 48 -17.04 5.93 -11.82
CA ILE A 48 -17.49 4.98 -10.79
C ILE A 48 -16.57 5.09 -9.58
N ILE A 49 -15.25 5.05 -9.79
CA ILE A 49 -14.26 5.18 -8.71
C ILE A 49 -14.40 6.51 -7.97
N LEU A 50 -14.63 7.61 -8.68
CA LEU A 50 -14.81 8.94 -8.07
C LEU A 50 -16.07 9.08 -7.22
N LYS A 51 -17.10 8.25 -7.47
CA LYS A 51 -18.34 8.26 -6.69
C LYS A 51 -18.21 7.51 -5.36
N GLU A 52 -17.19 6.67 -5.19
CA GLU A 52 -16.98 5.99 -3.93
C GLU A 52 -16.62 6.99 -2.83
N SER A 53 -17.54 7.17 -1.89
CA SER A 53 -17.27 7.93 -0.67
C SER A 53 -16.48 7.05 0.29
N SER A 54 -15.20 7.34 0.44
CA SER A 54 -14.32 6.62 1.37
C SER A 54 -13.80 7.55 2.45
N LYS A 55 -13.79 7.07 3.69
CA LYS A 55 -13.18 7.79 4.83
C LYS A 55 -11.65 7.71 4.73
N PHE A 56 -10.98 8.76 5.18
CA PHE A 56 -9.53 8.87 5.26
C PHE A 56 -9.10 9.65 6.52
N ASP A 57 -9.81 9.40 7.60
CA ASP A 57 -9.62 10.10 8.87
C ASP A 57 -8.22 9.85 9.46
N ALA A 58 -7.72 8.61 9.33
CA ALA A 58 -6.37 8.29 9.77
C ALA A 58 -5.29 9.06 9.01
N PHE A 59 -5.48 9.29 7.71
CA PHE A 59 -4.56 10.10 6.88
C PHE A 59 -4.51 11.56 7.36
N LEU A 60 -5.65 12.14 7.73
CA LEU A 60 -5.76 13.53 8.18
C LEU A 60 -5.40 13.74 9.64
N LYS A 61 -5.20 12.68 10.42
CA LYS A 61 -4.90 12.78 11.84
C LYS A 61 -3.62 13.59 12.06
N PRO A 62 -3.62 14.62 12.95
CA PRO A 62 -2.46 15.48 13.16
C PRO A 62 -1.16 14.72 13.45
N THR A 63 -1.25 13.61 14.21
CA THR A 63 -0.12 12.73 14.53
C THR A 63 0.44 11.98 13.32
N ASN A 64 -0.32 11.85 12.22
CA ASN A 64 0.04 11.10 11.04
C ASN A 64 0.49 11.98 9.86
N ILE A 65 0.23 13.30 9.90
CA ILE A 65 0.58 14.22 8.82
C ILE A 65 2.08 14.14 8.48
N SER A 66 2.93 14.12 9.50
CA SER A 66 4.40 14.03 9.33
C SER A 66 4.89 12.66 8.84
N LYS A 67 4.01 11.66 8.82
CA LYS A 67 4.28 10.32 8.29
C LYS A 67 3.90 10.19 6.81
N ASN A 68 3.22 11.18 6.22
CA ASN A 68 2.83 11.19 4.81
C ASN A 68 3.90 11.89 3.98
N ARG A 69 4.51 11.16 3.06
CA ARG A 69 5.52 11.72 2.14
C ARG A 69 4.92 12.74 1.18
N TYR A 70 3.70 12.45 0.70
CA TYR A 70 2.98 13.27 -0.25
C TYR A 70 1.61 13.63 0.31
N PRO A 71 1.36 14.89 0.68
CA PRO A 71 0.11 15.31 1.31
C PRO A 71 -1.11 15.29 0.37
N ASN A 72 -0.88 15.16 -0.92
CA ASN A 72 -1.92 15.06 -1.95
C ASN A 72 -2.23 13.61 -2.38
N ILE A 73 -1.55 12.61 -1.84
CA ILE A 73 -1.84 11.19 -2.07
C ILE A 73 -2.59 10.66 -0.86
N ILE A 74 -3.90 10.56 -1.00
CA ILE A 74 -4.80 10.18 0.10
C ILE A 74 -4.73 8.67 0.34
N LEU A 75 -4.73 8.28 1.61
CA LEU A 75 -4.85 6.88 2.06
C LEU A 75 -6.23 6.66 2.67
N TYR A 76 -7.00 5.73 2.11
CA TYR A 76 -8.33 5.38 2.61
C TYR A 76 -8.29 4.46 3.82
N ASP A 77 -9.15 4.72 4.81
CA ASP A 77 -9.20 3.96 6.06
C ASP A 77 -9.59 2.50 5.85
N ARG A 78 -10.43 2.20 4.85
CA ARG A 78 -10.93 0.85 4.58
C ARG A 78 -9.85 -0.13 4.13
N THR A 79 -8.84 0.36 3.40
CA THR A 79 -7.80 -0.48 2.79
C THR A 79 -6.44 -0.31 3.44
N ARG A 80 -6.28 0.67 4.34
CA ARG A 80 -4.98 0.91 4.97
C ARG A 80 -4.47 -0.28 5.76
N VAL A 81 -3.18 -0.50 5.72
CA VAL A 81 -2.51 -1.42 6.63
C VAL A 81 -2.46 -0.77 8.01
N LYS A 82 -3.12 -1.39 9.00
CA LYS A 82 -3.07 -0.97 10.41
C LYS A 82 -1.89 -1.66 11.09
N LEU A 83 -0.97 -0.88 11.61
CA LEU A 83 0.15 -1.43 12.37
C LEU A 83 -0.31 -1.89 13.76
N PHE A 84 0.26 -2.99 14.26
CA PHE A 84 0.11 -3.39 15.65
C PHE A 84 1.09 -2.57 16.49
N GLY A 85 0.62 -2.04 17.61
CA GLY A 85 1.44 -1.26 18.54
C GLY A 85 0.75 -1.12 19.88
N ASP A 86 1.55 -0.90 20.91
CA ASP A 86 1.06 -0.78 22.30
C ASP A 86 0.63 0.66 22.63
N LYS A 87 0.95 1.61 21.77
CA LYS A 87 0.65 3.03 21.99
C LYS A 87 -0.58 3.45 21.20
N ILE A 88 -1.38 4.32 21.81
CA ILE A 88 -2.47 5.01 21.12
C ILE A 88 -1.86 5.81 19.97
N ASP A 89 -2.47 5.72 18.78
CA ASP A 89 -2.05 6.44 17.57
C ASP A 89 -0.75 5.96 16.91
N ASP A 90 -0.27 4.76 17.25
CA ASP A 90 0.92 4.16 16.65
C ASP A 90 0.59 3.10 15.59
N ASP A 91 -0.61 3.15 15.04
CA ASP A 91 -1.15 2.17 14.09
C ASP A 91 -1.03 2.60 12.62
N TYR A 92 -0.22 3.64 12.32
CA TYR A 92 -0.23 4.29 11.01
C TYR A 92 1.10 4.19 10.25
N TYR A 93 1.01 3.63 9.06
CA TYR A 93 1.96 3.81 7.97
C TYR A 93 1.17 4.02 6.67
N HIS A 94 1.70 4.85 5.74
CA HIS A 94 1.02 5.10 4.46
C HIS A 94 1.18 3.89 3.53
N ALA A 95 0.31 2.92 3.71
CA ALA A 95 0.25 1.68 2.94
C ALA A 95 -1.18 1.15 2.86
N SER A 96 -1.53 0.58 1.72
CA SER A 96 -2.86 0.07 1.39
C SER A 96 -2.78 -1.37 0.92
N TYR A 97 -3.68 -2.22 1.39
CA TYR A 97 -3.92 -3.53 0.79
C TYR A 97 -4.57 -3.37 -0.58
N VAL A 98 -4.21 -4.24 -1.50
CA VAL A 98 -4.76 -4.34 -2.85
C VAL A 98 -4.93 -5.81 -3.19
N ASP A 99 -6.07 -6.13 -3.79
CA ASP A 99 -6.34 -7.48 -4.22
C ASP A 99 -5.37 -7.94 -5.31
N SER A 100 -4.96 -9.20 -5.26
CA SER A 100 -4.29 -9.85 -6.37
C SER A 100 -5.31 -10.51 -7.29
N TYR A 101 -4.83 -11.09 -8.39
CA TYR A 101 -5.68 -11.81 -9.33
C TYR A 101 -6.45 -12.98 -8.68
N ASP A 102 -5.83 -13.66 -7.72
CA ASP A 102 -6.28 -14.92 -7.15
C ASP A 102 -6.81 -14.82 -5.71
N ARG A 103 -6.58 -13.69 -5.04
CA ARG A 103 -6.97 -13.52 -3.64
C ARG A 103 -7.12 -12.06 -3.22
N PRO A 104 -7.99 -11.77 -2.26
CA PRO A 104 -8.04 -10.45 -1.64
C PRO A 104 -6.75 -10.17 -0.86
N ASP A 105 -6.43 -8.89 -0.70
CA ASP A 105 -5.26 -8.39 0.05
C ASP A 105 -3.92 -9.02 -0.38
N GLY A 106 -3.80 -9.42 -1.66
CA GLY A 106 -2.62 -10.13 -2.17
C GLY A 106 -1.37 -9.27 -2.28
N TYR A 107 -1.52 -7.96 -2.34
CA TYR A 107 -0.45 -6.97 -2.42
C TYR A 107 -0.59 -5.88 -1.37
N ILE A 108 0.53 -5.21 -1.10
CA ILE A 108 0.55 -3.97 -0.33
C ILE A 108 1.24 -2.90 -1.18
N LEU A 109 0.54 -1.81 -1.46
CA LEU A 109 1.12 -0.61 -2.04
C LEU A 109 1.49 0.35 -0.92
N ALA A 110 2.76 0.71 -0.83
CA ALA A 110 3.30 1.51 0.26
C ALA A 110 4.17 2.66 -0.24
N GLN A 111 4.15 3.78 0.47
CA GLN A 111 5.16 4.80 0.24
C GLN A 111 6.55 4.28 0.60
N ALA A 112 7.59 4.78 -0.08
CA ALA A 112 8.96 4.53 0.36
C ALA A 112 9.24 5.31 1.65
N PRO A 113 9.92 4.71 2.63
CA PRO A 113 10.34 5.41 3.85
C PRO A 113 11.20 6.63 3.53
N PHE A 114 11.00 7.73 4.25
CA PHE A 114 11.70 8.99 3.99
C PHE A 114 12.34 9.63 5.24
N ASN A 115 12.06 9.11 6.42
CA ASN A 115 12.69 9.49 7.68
C ASN A 115 12.84 8.27 8.61
N LYS A 116 13.51 8.44 9.77
CA LYS A 116 13.76 7.33 10.70
C LYS A 116 12.47 6.70 11.24
N MET A 117 11.46 7.50 11.53
CA MET A 117 10.18 7.03 12.04
C MET A 117 9.46 6.17 11.00
N THR A 118 9.36 6.64 9.76
CA THR A 118 8.73 5.88 8.67
C THR A 118 9.54 4.65 8.24
N GLU A 119 10.87 4.62 8.44
CA GLU A 119 11.66 3.40 8.28
C GLU A 119 11.27 2.34 9.32
N SER A 120 11.15 2.73 10.57
CA SER A 120 10.76 1.83 11.66
C SER A 120 9.36 1.27 11.42
N ASP A 121 8.39 2.14 11.10
CA ASP A 121 7.01 1.75 10.81
C ASP A 121 6.92 0.82 9.57
N PHE A 122 7.73 1.06 8.54
CA PHE A 122 7.80 0.20 7.36
C PHE A 122 8.23 -1.22 7.71
N TRP A 123 9.30 -1.38 8.49
CA TRP A 123 9.76 -2.71 8.89
C TRP A 123 8.83 -3.42 9.85
N ARG A 124 8.14 -2.68 10.74
CA ARG A 124 7.03 -3.23 11.54
C ARG A 124 5.95 -3.82 10.65
N MET A 125 5.53 -3.07 9.61
CA MET A 125 4.56 -3.54 8.63
C MET A 125 5.03 -4.83 7.95
N ILE A 126 6.26 -4.87 7.44
CA ILE A 126 6.82 -6.04 6.75
C ILE A 126 6.78 -7.30 7.64
N ILE A 127 7.19 -7.16 8.91
CA ILE A 127 7.16 -8.28 9.87
C ILE A 127 5.71 -8.69 10.19
N GLN A 128 4.86 -7.73 10.50
CA GLN A 128 3.47 -7.97 10.86
C GLN A 128 2.67 -8.67 9.78
N THR A 129 2.91 -8.31 8.52
CA THR A 129 2.19 -8.85 7.35
C THR A 129 2.86 -10.09 6.76
N ASP A 130 3.98 -10.53 7.36
CA ASP A 130 4.80 -11.65 6.86
C ASP A 130 5.19 -11.49 5.36
N THR A 131 5.43 -10.26 4.94
CA THR A 131 5.78 -9.93 3.56
C THR A 131 7.13 -10.53 3.18
N LYS A 132 7.18 -11.33 2.13
CA LYS A 132 8.38 -12.06 1.69
C LYS A 132 9.16 -11.36 0.58
N LEU A 133 8.51 -10.48 -0.18
CA LEU A 133 9.10 -9.80 -1.33
C LEU A 133 8.77 -8.32 -1.28
N ILE A 134 9.79 -7.49 -1.47
CA ILE A 134 9.65 -6.04 -1.61
C ILE A 134 10.11 -5.66 -3.01
N VAL A 135 9.24 -5.03 -3.79
CA VAL A 135 9.55 -4.51 -5.12
C VAL A 135 9.65 -3.00 -5.05
N LEU A 136 10.80 -2.46 -5.40
CA LEU A 136 11.02 -1.02 -5.45
C LEU A 136 10.75 -0.51 -6.87
N LEU A 137 9.70 0.30 -7.03
CA LEU A 137 9.25 0.82 -8.34
C LEU A 137 9.82 2.21 -8.66
N THR A 138 10.93 2.59 -8.04
CA THR A 138 11.61 3.87 -8.28
C THR A 138 13.11 3.70 -8.21
N ASP A 139 13.84 4.56 -8.90
CA ASP A 139 15.28 4.66 -8.76
C ASP A 139 15.66 5.27 -7.41
N ILE A 140 16.82 4.89 -6.88
CA ILE A 140 17.38 5.49 -5.66
C ILE A 140 17.90 6.89 -5.93
N TYR A 141 18.40 7.12 -7.14
CA TYR A 141 18.98 8.40 -7.58
C TYR A 141 18.32 8.85 -8.89
N ASN A 142 18.14 10.15 -9.07
CA ASN A 142 17.73 10.71 -10.36
C ASN A 142 18.91 10.78 -11.35
N ARG A 143 18.64 11.24 -12.57
CA ARG A 143 19.67 11.37 -13.62
C ARG A 143 20.79 12.34 -13.27
N GLU A 144 20.53 13.32 -12.39
CA GLU A 144 21.49 14.29 -11.89
C GLU A 144 22.27 13.79 -10.67
N GLY A 145 22.04 12.54 -10.23
CA GLY A 145 22.72 11.96 -9.07
C GLY A 145 22.11 12.36 -7.71
N ASN A 146 20.97 13.07 -7.69
CA ASN A 146 20.27 13.40 -6.46
C ASN A 146 19.49 12.20 -5.94
N ARG A 147 19.55 11.97 -4.64
CA ARG A 147 18.84 10.85 -4.01
C ARG A 147 17.34 11.09 -3.99
N LEU A 148 16.57 10.19 -4.60
CA LEU A 148 15.10 10.23 -4.66
C LEU A 148 14.44 9.60 -3.44
N ILE A 149 15.03 8.52 -2.92
CA ILE A 149 14.53 7.81 -1.74
C ILE A 149 15.62 7.59 -0.72
N ARG A 150 15.23 7.46 0.54
CA ARG A 150 16.15 7.07 1.60
C ARG A 150 16.50 5.59 1.45
N HIS A 151 17.77 5.24 1.61
CA HIS A 151 18.20 3.85 1.65
C HIS A 151 17.81 3.25 3.02
N PHE A 152 16.81 2.41 3.06
CA PHE A 152 16.22 1.87 4.28
C PHE A 152 16.55 0.39 4.55
N TRP A 153 17.45 -0.20 3.77
CA TRP A 153 17.97 -1.56 3.96
C TRP A 153 19.50 -1.57 4.10
N PRO A 154 20.11 -2.63 4.65
CA PRO A 154 21.57 -2.75 4.71
C PRO A 154 22.16 -2.99 3.31
N GLU A 155 23.26 -2.31 2.99
CA GLU A 155 23.92 -2.41 1.67
C GLU A 155 24.95 -3.55 1.60
N SER A 156 25.43 -4.03 2.74
CA SER A 156 26.44 -5.08 2.79
C SER A 156 26.32 -5.90 4.08
N LYS A 157 26.99 -7.07 4.11
CA LYS A 157 27.05 -7.93 5.30
C LYS A 157 27.62 -7.24 6.55
N ALA A 158 28.46 -6.22 6.37
CA ALA A 158 29.02 -5.45 7.48
C ALA A 158 27.99 -4.46 8.09
N ASN A 159 26.93 -4.14 7.38
CA ASN A 159 25.95 -3.14 7.76
C ASN A 159 24.67 -3.79 8.24
N THR A 160 24.53 -3.88 9.55
CA THR A 160 23.25 -4.19 10.19
C THR A 160 22.53 -2.89 10.52
N ARG A 161 21.25 -2.81 10.24
CA ARG A 161 20.39 -1.69 10.67
C ARG A 161 19.53 -2.11 11.85
N ASN A 162 19.66 -1.36 12.95
CA ASN A 162 18.84 -1.54 14.14
C ASN A 162 17.81 -0.42 14.20
N TYR A 163 16.56 -0.79 14.39
CA TYR A 163 15.44 0.11 14.59
C TYR A 163 15.03 0.04 16.06
N SER A 164 15.77 0.78 16.90
CA SER A 164 15.71 0.70 18.36
C SER A 164 14.33 1.01 18.97
N GLU A 165 13.51 1.78 18.27
CA GLU A 165 12.15 2.10 18.71
C GLU A 165 11.18 0.90 18.60
N THR A 166 11.52 -0.10 17.82
CA THR A 166 10.68 -1.27 17.53
C THR A 166 11.40 -2.60 17.79
N ASP A 167 12.63 -2.56 18.29
CA ASP A 167 13.51 -3.73 18.52
C ASP A 167 13.72 -4.60 17.25
N ILE A 168 13.59 -3.98 16.08
CA ILE A 168 13.75 -4.65 14.79
C ILE A 168 15.19 -4.52 14.31
N LYS A 169 15.75 -5.66 13.86
CA LYS A 169 17.08 -5.75 13.31
C LYS A 169 17.01 -6.28 11.88
N VAL A 170 17.53 -5.51 10.92
CA VAL A 170 17.59 -5.90 9.51
C VAL A 170 19.02 -6.19 9.11
N ASN A 171 19.27 -7.39 8.62
CA ASN A 171 20.58 -7.85 8.21
C ASN A 171 20.62 -8.10 6.69
N TYR A 172 21.77 -7.80 6.09
CA TYR A 172 22.05 -8.20 4.72
C TYR A 172 22.41 -9.71 4.70
N ALA A 173 21.72 -10.47 3.88
CA ALA A 173 22.00 -11.91 3.71
C ALA A 173 22.91 -12.17 2.50
N SER A 174 22.47 -11.76 1.30
CA SER A 174 23.21 -11.90 0.05
C SER A 174 22.65 -10.97 -1.02
N SER A 175 23.43 -10.68 -2.06
CA SER A 175 22.95 -10.09 -3.31
C SER A 175 23.19 -11.09 -4.45
N GLY A 176 22.21 -11.21 -5.33
CA GLY A 176 22.32 -11.92 -6.60
C GLY A 176 21.97 -10.95 -7.73
N VAL A 177 22.74 -11.01 -8.82
CA VAL A 177 22.36 -10.40 -10.09
C VAL A 177 21.96 -11.57 -10.96
N ASN A 178 20.68 -11.64 -11.32
CA ASN A 178 20.19 -12.59 -12.33
C ASN A 178 20.27 -11.95 -13.71
#